data_725fe4084a689bbe42a4543f53ddfd33
#
_entry.id   725fe4084a689bbe42a4543f53ddfd33
#
_cell.length_a   1.000
_cell.length_b   1.000
_cell.length_c   1.000
_cell.angle_alpha   90.00
_cell.angle_beta   90.00
_cell.angle_gamma   90.00
#
_symmetry.space_group_name_H-M   'P 1'
#
loop_
_entity.id
_entity.type
_entity.pdbx_description
1 polymer ?
#
loop_
_entity_poly.entity_id
_entity_poly.type
_entity_poly.pdbx_seq_one_letter_code
_entity_poly.pdbx_strand_id
1 'polypeptide(L)'
;MENKTPEKSNGNNAEFLRIENITKSWDAVTAVDRVSLTIAKGELFALLGSSGCGKSTLLRMLAGFETPTSGKIFLDGKDITDVPPYERPINMMFQSYALFPHMSVWENIAFGLKRDGMPKDQIESRVENMLQLVQLKPYAKRKPHQLSGGQQQRVALARCMAKRPQLVLLDEPLGALDKKLREQTQLEVVNILEQVGLTCVMVTHDQQEAMTMSSRIAVMSEGKFLQIGSPSEIYETPNCRFVADFIGDCNMFNGSLIVDEPDHVVAETPECKHYVGHGITGTLGMDVSVAVRPEKIVVTKTKPESEFNSCQGEVVDLAYLGSYTTYHLKLKSGMKLKASAPNIDRHHEGAPTWGDKVFASWSESAMVVLTS
;
A
#
# COMPACT_ATOMS: atom_id res chain seq x y z
N MET A 1 -18.63 -24.17 6.61
CA MET A 1 -17.59 -23.31 7.18
C MET A 1 -18.29 -22.05 7.64
N GLU A 2 -18.48 -21.92 8.95
CA GLU A 2 -19.28 -20.85 9.54
C GLU A 2 -18.50 -19.53 9.49
N ASN A 3 -19.13 -18.51 8.94
CA ASN A 3 -18.69 -17.13 8.97
C ASN A 3 -18.68 -16.62 10.42
N LYS A 4 -17.53 -16.53 11.05
CA LYS A 4 -17.38 -15.76 12.28
C LYS A 4 -17.30 -14.28 11.93
N THR A 5 -18.38 -13.58 12.20
CA THR A 5 -18.43 -12.11 12.26
C THR A 5 -17.45 -11.64 13.35
N PRO A 6 -16.59 -10.64 13.11
CA PRO A 6 -15.69 -10.15 14.16
C PRO A 6 -16.51 -9.45 15.25
N GLU A 7 -16.27 -9.85 16.50
CA GLU A 7 -16.83 -9.21 17.68
C GLU A 7 -16.41 -7.72 17.74
N LYS A 8 -17.36 -6.87 18.11
CA LYS A 8 -17.15 -5.43 18.35
C LYS A 8 -16.08 -5.25 19.43
N SER A 9 -14.91 -4.75 19.06
CA SER A 9 -13.82 -4.40 19.98
C SER A 9 -14.21 -3.20 20.84
N ASN A 10 -13.95 -3.29 22.15
CA ASN A 10 -14.08 -2.23 23.13
C ASN A 10 -13.28 -0.99 22.69
N GLY A 11 -13.77 0.22 22.94
CA GLY A 11 -13.25 1.51 22.47
C GLY A 11 -11.75 1.80 22.69
N ASN A 12 -11.07 1.11 23.62
CA ASN A 12 -9.61 1.24 23.85
C ASN A 12 -8.75 0.55 22.78
N ASN A 13 -9.27 -0.39 21.99
CA ASN A 13 -8.51 -1.08 20.95
C ASN A 13 -8.43 -0.32 19.63
N ALA A 14 -9.37 0.59 19.37
CA ALA A 14 -9.47 1.33 18.10
C ALA A 14 -8.44 2.47 17.97
N GLU A 15 -7.93 3.01 19.07
CA GLU A 15 -6.98 4.13 19.14
C GLU A 15 -5.66 3.73 19.81
N PHE A 16 -5.11 2.57 19.42
CA PHE A 16 -3.89 2.06 20.03
C PHE A 16 -2.67 2.93 19.75
N LEU A 17 -2.46 3.33 18.50
CA LEU A 17 -1.54 4.40 18.11
C LEU A 17 -2.37 5.59 17.63
N ARG A 18 -2.15 6.76 18.23
CA ARG A 18 -2.83 8.00 17.83
C ARG A 18 -1.82 9.12 17.58
N ILE A 19 -1.90 9.69 16.41
CA ILE A 19 -1.09 10.81 15.94
C ILE A 19 -2.02 12.01 15.80
N GLU A 20 -1.69 13.15 16.44
CA GLU A 20 -2.49 14.36 16.44
C GLU A 20 -1.72 15.54 15.86
N ASN A 21 -2.15 16.02 14.68
CA ASN A 21 -1.64 17.22 14.02
C ASN A 21 -0.10 17.30 13.97
N ILE A 22 0.56 16.17 13.73
CA ILE A 22 2.02 16.09 13.71
C ILE A 22 2.57 16.91 12.54
N THR A 23 3.49 17.78 12.87
CA THR A 23 4.24 18.57 11.91
C THR A 23 5.74 18.40 12.16
N LYS A 24 6.53 18.25 11.10
CA LYS A 24 7.98 18.31 11.16
C LYS A 24 8.50 19.23 10.06
N SER A 25 9.20 20.25 10.50
CA SER A 25 9.86 21.22 9.62
C SER A 25 11.31 21.39 10.01
N TRP A 26 12.18 21.62 9.03
CA TRP A 26 13.55 22.06 9.19
C TRP A 26 13.71 23.34 8.36
N ASP A 27 13.97 24.45 9.02
CA ASP A 27 14.05 25.77 8.40
C ASP A 27 12.82 26.06 7.49
N ALA A 28 13.03 26.16 6.18
CA ALA A 28 11.97 26.45 5.20
C ALA A 28 11.26 25.19 4.65
N VAL A 29 11.71 23.98 5.01
CA VAL A 29 11.18 22.74 4.44
C VAL A 29 10.27 22.04 5.46
N THR A 30 9.01 21.85 5.12
CA THR A 30 8.06 21.06 5.90
C THR A 30 7.94 19.67 5.29
N ALA A 31 8.50 18.66 5.98
CA ALA A 31 8.50 17.28 5.51
C ALA A 31 7.21 16.53 5.91
N VAL A 32 6.57 16.92 7.02
CA VAL A 32 5.28 16.39 7.48
C VAL A 32 4.44 17.57 7.93
N ASP A 33 3.25 17.74 7.37
CA ASP A 33 2.37 18.89 7.60
C ASP A 33 1.03 18.47 8.20
N ARG A 34 0.89 18.67 9.51
CA ARG A 34 -0.36 18.49 10.30
C ARG A 34 -1.08 17.17 10.05
N VAL A 35 -0.35 16.06 10.01
CA VAL A 35 -0.95 14.74 9.81
C VAL A 35 -1.57 14.22 11.11
N SER A 36 -2.75 13.62 10.99
CA SER A 36 -3.46 12.94 12.07
C SER A 36 -3.87 11.55 11.62
N LEU A 37 -3.74 10.57 12.51
CA LEU A 37 -3.99 9.16 12.20
C LEU A 37 -4.29 8.38 13.48
N THR A 38 -5.20 7.42 13.39
CA THR A 38 -5.42 6.40 14.41
C THR A 38 -5.20 5.02 13.83
N ILE A 39 -4.52 4.15 14.59
CA ILE A 39 -4.26 2.75 14.23
C ILE A 39 -4.73 1.87 15.37
N ALA A 40 -5.49 0.83 15.05
CA ALA A 40 -6.00 -0.11 16.02
C ALA A 40 -4.93 -1.11 16.48
N LYS A 41 -5.16 -1.73 17.64
CA LYS A 41 -4.27 -2.80 18.13
C LYS A 41 -4.34 -4.02 17.23
N GLY A 42 -3.18 -4.56 16.86
CA GLY A 42 -3.06 -5.69 15.94
C GLY A 42 -3.22 -5.33 14.46
N GLU A 43 -3.37 -4.05 14.13
CA GLU A 43 -3.52 -3.58 12.75
C GLU A 43 -2.17 -3.59 12.01
N LEU A 44 -2.18 -4.05 10.75
CA LEU A 44 -1.08 -3.88 9.81
C LEU A 44 -1.38 -2.66 8.93
N PHE A 45 -0.67 -1.56 9.15
CA PHE A 45 -0.90 -0.28 8.49
C PHE A 45 0.26 0.09 7.58
N ALA A 46 -0.02 0.52 6.35
CA ALA A 46 1.01 0.95 5.40
C ALA A 46 0.98 2.47 5.15
N LEU A 47 2.16 3.09 5.16
CA LEU A 47 2.40 4.42 4.64
C LEU A 47 2.97 4.29 3.24
N LEU A 48 2.20 4.68 2.23
CA LEU A 48 2.55 4.57 0.82
C LEU A 48 2.70 5.97 0.21
N GLY A 49 3.67 6.16 -0.67
CA GLY A 49 3.87 7.45 -1.36
C GLY A 49 5.22 7.50 -2.10
N SER A 50 5.43 8.53 -2.90
CA SER A 50 6.67 8.76 -3.61
C SER A 50 7.86 9.04 -2.69
N SER A 51 9.08 8.92 -3.21
CA SER A 51 10.29 9.28 -2.46
C SER A 51 10.24 10.75 -2.04
N GLY A 52 10.63 11.02 -0.80
CA GLY A 52 10.68 12.39 -0.26
C GLY A 52 9.34 12.95 0.25
N CYS A 53 8.22 12.22 0.17
CA CYS A 53 6.91 12.74 0.63
C CYS A 53 6.72 12.77 2.17
N GLY A 54 7.72 12.37 2.98
CA GLY A 54 7.68 12.46 4.44
C GLY A 54 7.51 11.17 5.22
N LYS A 55 7.31 10.00 4.55
CA LYS A 55 7.07 8.70 5.21
C LYS A 55 8.13 8.29 6.23
N SER A 56 9.41 8.26 5.83
CA SER A 56 10.52 7.89 6.72
C SER A 56 10.70 8.90 7.86
N THR A 57 10.39 10.18 7.63
CA THR A 57 10.38 11.21 8.68
C THR A 57 9.31 10.90 9.71
N LEU A 58 8.08 10.58 9.28
CA LEU A 58 6.99 10.20 10.17
C LEU A 58 7.36 8.93 10.94
N LEU A 59 7.92 7.90 10.27
CA LEU A 59 8.35 6.67 10.91
C LEU A 59 9.42 6.92 11.98
N ARG A 60 10.41 7.81 11.70
CA ARG A 60 11.44 8.20 12.67
C ARG A 60 10.87 8.95 13.88
N MET A 61 9.84 9.77 13.69
CA MET A 61 9.14 10.41 14.80
C MET A 61 8.41 9.38 15.67
N LEU A 62 7.75 8.37 15.07
CA LEU A 62 7.15 7.26 15.81
C LEU A 62 8.20 6.46 16.60
N ALA A 63 9.36 6.21 16.00
CA ALA A 63 10.47 5.52 16.66
C ALA A 63 11.19 6.36 17.73
N GLY A 64 10.98 7.68 17.77
CA GLY A 64 11.64 8.62 18.69
C GLY A 64 13.04 9.06 18.24
N PHE A 65 13.45 8.78 17.00
CA PHE A 65 14.72 9.28 16.43
C PHE A 65 14.62 10.74 15.95
N GLU A 66 13.39 11.24 15.78
CA GLU A 66 13.09 12.61 15.44
C GLU A 66 11.99 13.12 16.37
N THR A 67 12.15 14.37 16.84
CA THR A 67 11.08 15.05 17.62
C THR A 67 10.23 15.87 16.65
N PRO A 68 8.90 15.78 16.72
CA PRO A 68 8.03 16.64 15.92
C PRO A 68 8.22 18.11 16.27
N THR A 69 8.00 19.00 15.30
CA THR A 69 7.99 20.46 15.53
C THR A 69 6.73 20.86 16.31
N SER A 70 5.61 20.18 16.05
CA SER A 70 4.35 20.34 16.79
C SER A 70 3.49 19.09 16.65
N GLY A 71 2.44 19.00 17.47
CA GLY A 71 1.54 17.85 17.54
C GLY A 71 1.96 16.85 18.60
N LYS A 72 1.23 15.73 18.69
CA LYS A 72 1.43 14.71 19.73
C LYS A 72 1.31 13.30 19.20
N ILE A 73 2.03 12.35 19.83
CA ILE A 73 2.00 10.93 19.54
C ILE A 73 1.62 10.18 20.82
N PHE A 74 0.57 9.37 20.75
CA PHE A 74 0.12 8.54 21.85
C PHE A 74 0.20 7.06 21.47
N LEU A 75 0.70 6.24 22.37
CA LEU A 75 0.71 4.78 22.25
C LEU A 75 0.04 4.18 23.47
N ASP A 76 -1.01 3.39 23.26
CA ASP A 76 -1.81 2.78 24.32
C ASP A 76 -2.24 3.81 25.39
N GLY A 77 -2.71 4.99 24.93
CA GLY A 77 -3.16 6.11 25.75
C GLY A 77 -2.05 6.95 26.39
N LYS A 78 -0.78 6.57 26.27
CA LYS A 78 0.36 7.30 26.84
C LYS A 78 0.98 8.25 25.80
N ASP A 79 1.21 9.51 26.19
CA ASP A 79 1.97 10.46 25.39
C ASP A 79 3.44 10.02 25.32
N ILE A 80 3.91 9.74 24.12
CA ILE A 80 5.31 9.32 23.85
C ILE A 80 6.08 10.34 23.02
N THR A 81 5.54 11.53 22.83
CA THR A 81 6.08 12.55 21.93
C THR A 81 7.56 12.83 22.20
N ASP A 82 7.91 13.07 23.45
CA ASP A 82 9.27 13.41 23.87
C ASP A 82 10.03 12.23 24.51
N VAL A 83 9.44 11.02 24.49
CA VAL A 83 10.11 9.82 25.04
C VAL A 83 11.22 9.38 24.10
N PRO A 84 12.45 9.16 24.60
CA PRO A 84 13.58 8.75 23.77
C PRO A 84 13.39 7.32 23.23
N PRO A 85 14.04 6.95 22.09
CA PRO A 85 13.82 5.68 21.39
C PRO A 85 14.01 4.44 22.28
N TYR A 86 14.98 4.45 23.19
CA TYR A 86 15.32 3.29 24.03
C TYR A 86 14.30 3.04 25.16
N GLU A 87 13.45 4.00 25.48
CA GLU A 87 12.38 3.89 26.48
C GLU A 87 11.01 3.59 25.83
N ARG A 88 10.88 3.72 24.49
CA ARG A 88 9.62 3.41 23.81
C ARG A 88 9.45 1.88 23.69
N PRO A 89 8.24 1.34 23.92
CA PRO A 89 7.94 -0.07 23.67
C PRO A 89 7.76 -0.34 22.16
N ILE A 90 8.65 0.20 21.34
CA ILE A 90 8.62 0.19 19.88
C ILE A 90 9.94 -0.36 19.38
N ASN A 91 9.89 -1.25 18.41
CA ASN A 91 11.08 -1.69 17.70
C ASN A 91 10.96 -1.39 16.20
N MET A 92 12.09 -1.04 15.59
CA MET A 92 12.16 -0.68 14.18
C MET A 92 13.07 -1.64 13.42
N MET A 93 12.63 -2.09 12.26
CA MET A 93 13.41 -2.79 11.27
C MET A 93 13.77 -1.80 10.15
N PHE A 94 15.06 -1.63 9.91
CA PHE A 94 15.59 -0.72 8.90
C PHE A 94 15.66 -1.41 7.53
N GLN A 95 15.63 -0.65 6.47
CA GLN A 95 15.73 -1.10 5.07
C GLN A 95 16.95 -2.01 4.82
N SER A 96 18.11 -1.71 5.44
CA SER A 96 19.34 -2.52 5.34
C SER A 96 19.34 -3.75 6.27
N TYR A 97 18.21 -4.04 6.97
CA TYR A 97 18.09 -5.04 8.03
C TYR A 97 19.01 -4.78 9.24
N ALA A 98 20.10 -4.04 9.10
CA ALA A 98 21.07 -3.67 10.11
C ALA A 98 21.50 -4.84 11.02
N LEU A 99 21.70 -6.04 10.43
CA LEU A 99 22.19 -7.20 11.16
C LEU A 99 23.65 -6.99 11.57
N PHE A 100 24.02 -7.48 12.76
CA PHE A 100 25.40 -7.47 13.22
C PHE A 100 26.19 -8.54 12.46
N PRO A 101 27.13 -8.17 11.55
CA PRO A 101 27.75 -9.11 10.63
C PRO A 101 28.70 -10.10 11.30
N HIS A 102 29.24 -9.74 12.46
CA HIS A 102 30.14 -10.58 13.26
C HIS A 102 29.40 -11.58 14.16
N MET A 103 28.10 -11.38 14.40
CA MET A 103 27.25 -12.23 15.23
C MET A 103 26.52 -13.29 14.41
N SER A 104 26.27 -14.45 15.01
CA SER A 104 25.39 -15.49 14.47
C SER A 104 23.93 -15.02 14.44
N VAL A 105 23.05 -15.78 13.76
CA VAL A 105 21.59 -15.57 13.78
C VAL A 105 21.07 -15.56 15.22
N TRP A 106 21.46 -16.56 16.01
CA TRP A 106 21.07 -16.68 17.42
C TRP A 106 21.48 -15.44 18.22
N GLU A 107 22.75 -15.00 18.07
CA GLU A 107 23.27 -13.84 18.77
C GLU A 107 22.61 -12.53 18.35
N ASN A 108 22.29 -12.36 17.06
CA ASN A 108 21.52 -11.21 16.57
C ASN A 108 20.16 -11.09 17.26
N ILE A 109 19.41 -12.22 17.38
CA ILE A 109 18.12 -12.25 18.04
C ILE A 109 18.26 -12.02 19.55
N ALA A 110 19.27 -12.64 20.18
CA ALA A 110 19.52 -12.56 21.62
C ALA A 110 20.04 -11.19 22.08
N PHE A 111 20.59 -10.37 21.18
CA PHE A 111 21.32 -9.14 21.50
C PHE A 111 20.51 -8.18 22.41
N GLY A 112 19.29 -7.84 22.01
CA GLY A 112 18.42 -6.95 22.77
C GLY A 112 18.04 -7.53 24.13
N LEU A 113 17.76 -8.83 24.20
CA LEU A 113 17.38 -9.54 25.44
C LEU A 113 18.53 -9.52 26.45
N LYS A 114 19.76 -9.77 25.99
CA LYS A 114 20.97 -9.70 26.82
C LYS A 114 21.20 -8.30 27.39
N ARG A 115 21.00 -7.27 26.54
CA ARG A 115 21.16 -5.86 26.95
C ARG A 115 20.13 -5.45 28.00
N ASP A 116 18.93 -6.00 27.96
CA ASP A 116 17.86 -5.78 28.97
C ASP A 116 18.07 -6.56 30.26
N GLY A 117 19.18 -7.34 30.37
CA GLY A 117 19.51 -8.12 31.58
C GLY A 117 18.63 -9.35 31.79
N MET A 118 17.96 -9.86 30.75
CA MET A 118 17.11 -11.05 30.85
C MET A 118 17.94 -12.27 31.30
N PRO A 119 17.41 -13.17 32.18
CA PRO A 119 18.08 -14.41 32.57
C PRO A 119 18.38 -15.31 31.35
N LYS A 120 19.50 -16.04 31.44
CA LYS A 120 20.02 -16.83 30.31
C LYS A 120 19.04 -17.88 29.81
N ASP A 121 18.37 -18.59 30.71
CA ASP A 121 17.36 -19.59 30.41
C ASP A 121 16.13 -19.02 29.66
N GLN A 122 15.71 -17.80 30.04
CA GLN A 122 14.64 -17.10 29.36
C GLN A 122 15.09 -16.61 27.98
N ILE A 123 16.35 -16.15 27.82
CA ILE A 123 16.91 -15.79 26.52
C ILE A 123 16.91 -16.99 25.58
N GLU A 124 17.41 -18.16 26.06
CA GLU A 124 17.48 -19.38 25.27
C GLU A 124 16.08 -19.79 24.77
N SER A 125 15.11 -19.87 25.68
CA SER A 125 13.71 -20.17 25.33
C SER A 125 13.12 -19.16 24.36
N ARG A 126 13.34 -17.87 24.58
CA ARG A 126 12.79 -16.81 23.72
C ARG A 126 13.39 -16.83 22.32
N VAL A 127 14.70 -17.01 22.19
CA VAL A 127 15.39 -17.10 20.91
C VAL A 127 14.96 -18.34 20.14
N GLU A 128 14.82 -19.50 20.81
CA GLU A 128 14.31 -20.71 20.17
C GLU A 128 12.90 -20.53 19.60
N ASN A 129 12.00 -19.89 20.37
CA ASN A 129 10.65 -19.58 19.92
C ASN A 129 10.67 -18.64 18.68
N MET A 130 11.54 -17.62 18.68
CA MET A 130 11.70 -16.74 17.53
C MET A 130 12.25 -17.49 16.31
N LEU A 131 13.28 -18.31 16.48
CA LEU A 131 13.85 -19.12 15.41
C LEU A 131 12.83 -20.12 14.81
N GLN A 132 11.95 -20.67 15.64
CA GLN A 132 10.87 -21.53 15.18
C GLN A 132 9.83 -20.75 14.39
N LEU A 133 9.39 -19.59 14.89
CA LEU A 133 8.40 -18.72 14.26
C LEU A 133 8.82 -18.30 12.86
N VAL A 134 10.10 -17.91 12.69
CA VAL A 134 10.65 -17.48 11.39
C VAL A 134 11.28 -18.63 10.59
N GLN A 135 11.13 -19.89 11.03
CA GLN A 135 11.63 -21.10 10.36
C GLN A 135 13.15 -21.11 10.10
N LEU A 136 13.94 -20.54 11.02
CA LEU A 136 15.39 -20.43 10.89
C LEU A 136 16.18 -21.25 11.91
N LYS A 137 15.56 -22.21 12.63
CA LYS A 137 16.24 -23.13 13.57
C LYS A 137 17.52 -23.76 13.01
N PRO A 138 17.54 -24.33 11.77
CA PRO A 138 18.74 -24.97 11.22
C PRO A 138 19.90 -23.96 10.97
N TYR A 139 19.60 -22.67 10.89
CA TYR A 139 20.56 -21.61 10.57
C TYR A 139 21.02 -20.82 11.78
N ALA A 140 20.65 -21.21 13.00
CA ALA A 140 20.92 -20.46 14.25
C ALA A 140 22.40 -20.09 14.46
N LYS A 141 23.33 -20.94 14.02
CA LYS A 141 24.78 -20.73 14.15
C LYS A 141 25.42 -19.99 12.97
N ARG A 142 24.68 -19.76 11.87
CA ARG A 142 25.21 -19.05 10.70
C ARG A 142 25.33 -17.56 10.96
N LYS A 143 26.24 -16.90 10.22
CA LYS A 143 26.39 -15.46 10.20
C LYS A 143 25.60 -14.85 9.03
N PRO A 144 25.24 -13.56 9.06
CA PRO A 144 24.42 -12.91 8.03
C PRO A 144 24.88 -13.14 6.59
N HIS A 145 26.20 -13.08 6.32
CA HIS A 145 26.75 -13.32 4.98
C HIS A 145 26.56 -14.74 4.43
N GLN A 146 26.14 -15.69 5.26
CA GLN A 146 25.86 -17.08 4.90
C GLN A 146 24.37 -17.34 4.66
N LEU A 147 23.55 -16.27 4.62
CA LEU A 147 22.09 -16.30 4.48
C LEU A 147 21.66 -15.62 3.20
N SER A 148 20.56 -16.10 2.61
CA SER A 148 19.87 -15.36 1.54
C SER A 148 19.25 -14.07 2.07
N GLY A 149 18.91 -13.11 1.17
CA GLY A 149 18.26 -11.86 1.55
C GLY A 149 16.98 -12.05 2.36
N GLY A 150 16.09 -12.97 1.95
CA GLY A 150 14.87 -13.29 2.69
C GLY A 150 15.14 -13.94 4.05
N GLN A 151 16.22 -14.75 4.19
CA GLN A 151 16.63 -15.27 5.49
C GLN A 151 17.15 -14.15 6.40
N GLN A 152 17.94 -13.22 5.87
CA GLN A 152 18.43 -12.06 6.63
C GLN A 152 17.28 -11.19 7.12
N GLN A 153 16.29 -10.96 6.27
CA GLN A 153 15.07 -10.23 6.62
C GLN A 153 14.33 -10.91 7.77
N ARG A 154 14.12 -12.23 7.70
CA ARG A 154 13.46 -13.00 8.78
C ARG A 154 14.25 -12.95 10.09
N VAL A 155 15.58 -12.92 10.05
CA VAL A 155 16.40 -12.68 11.24
C VAL A 155 16.16 -11.29 11.83
N ALA A 156 16.11 -10.25 10.98
CA ALA A 156 15.84 -8.88 11.43
C ALA A 156 14.44 -8.75 12.05
N LEU A 157 13.44 -9.37 11.44
CA LEU A 157 12.08 -9.42 11.96
C LEU A 157 12.03 -10.14 13.32
N ALA A 158 12.65 -11.32 13.44
CA ALA A 158 12.74 -12.07 14.70
C ALA A 158 13.44 -11.25 15.80
N ARG A 159 14.51 -10.52 15.45
CA ARG A 159 15.21 -9.61 16.38
C ARG A 159 14.30 -8.48 16.85
N CYS A 160 13.51 -7.88 15.94
CA CYS A 160 12.52 -6.86 16.29
C CYS A 160 11.47 -7.39 17.28
N MET A 161 10.95 -8.61 17.05
CA MET A 161 9.89 -9.19 17.86
C MET A 161 10.39 -9.81 19.18
N ALA A 162 11.69 -10.10 19.30
CA ALA A 162 12.26 -10.79 20.44
C ALA A 162 11.93 -10.10 21.78
N LYS A 163 11.98 -8.77 21.83
CA LYS A 163 11.68 -7.95 23.02
C LYS A 163 10.18 -7.79 23.33
N ARG A 164 9.28 -8.38 22.54
CA ARG A 164 7.81 -8.22 22.66
C ARG A 164 7.38 -6.74 22.62
N PRO A 165 7.74 -6.00 21.56
CA PRO A 165 7.32 -4.60 21.45
C PRO A 165 5.79 -4.52 21.36
N GLN A 166 5.23 -3.38 21.72
CA GLN A 166 3.82 -3.08 21.50
C GLN A 166 3.56 -2.68 20.05
N LEU A 167 4.54 -2.03 19.39
CA LEU A 167 4.48 -1.58 18.00
C LEU A 167 5.77 -1.96 17.27
N VAL A 168 5.62 -2.49 16.05
CA VAL A 168 6.72 -2.74 15.13
C VAL A 168 6.67 -1.74 13.99
N LEU A 169 7.80 -1.12 13.68
CA LEU A 169 7.96 -0.22 12.55
C LEU A 169 8.84 -0.89 11.50
N LEU A 170 8.38 -0.94 10.25
CA LEU A 170 9.10 -1.54 9.13
C LEU A 170 9.41 -0.47 8.09
N ASP A 171 10.69 -0.18 7.87
CA ASP A 171 11.14 0.79 6.87
C ASP A 171 11.59 0.05 5.62
N GLU A 172 10.77 0.07 4.58
CA GLU A 172 10.96 -0.62 3.29
C GLU A 172 11.42 -2.09 3.47
N PRO A 173 10.63 -2.93 4.17
CA PRO A 173 11.08 -4.22 4.65
C PRO A 173 11.50 -5.21 3.55
N LEU A 174 11.03 -5.03 2.31
CA LEU A 174 11.27 -5.94 1.18
C LEU A 174 12.12 -5.30 0.07
N GLY A 175 12.54 -4.04 0.25
CA GLY A 175 13.24 -3.26 -0.78
C GLY A 175 14.57 -3.88 -1.25
N ALA A 176 15.23 -4.69 -0.43
CA ALA A 176 16.50 -5.35 -0.76
C ALA A 176 16.35 -6.71 -1.48
N LEU A 177 15.10 -7.18 -1.75
CA LEU A 177 14.83 -8.48 -2.34
C LEU A 177 14.54 -8.38 -3.83
N ASP A 178 14.93 -9.41 -4.60
CA ASP A 178 14.47 -9.58 -5.98
C ASP A 178 12.94 -9.85 -6.04
N LYS A 179 12.32 -9.61 -7.21
CA LYS A 179 10.86 -9.67 -7.37
C LYS A 179 10.24 -11.00 -6.91
N LYS A 180 10.82 -12.14 -7.32
CA LYS A 180 10.25 -13.46 -7.01
C LYS A 180 10.34 -13.77 -5.52
N LEU A 181 11.47 -13.46 -4.89
CA LEU A 181 11.68 -13.66 -3.46
C LEU A 181 10.81 -12.70 -2.64
N ARG A 182 10.59 -11.47 -3.15
CA ARG A 182 9.72 -10.47 -2.53
C ARG A 182 8.29 -10.97 -2.43
N GLU A 183 7.69 -11.44 -3.54
CA GLU A 183 6.32 -11.97 -3.56
C GLU A 183 6.10 -13.13 -2.56
N GLN A 184 7.06 -14.05 -2.47
CA GLN A 184 7.00 -15.14 -1.50
C GLN A 184 7.11 -14.65 -0.05
N THR A 185 8.01 -13.72 0.20
CA THR A 185 8.32 -13.24 1.55
C THR A 185 7.24 -12.29 2.10
N GLN A 186 6.50 -11.59 1.24
CA GLN A 186 5.35 -10.76 1.64
C GLN A 186 4.37 -11.55 2.51
N LEU A 187 3.86 -12.67 1.99
CA LEU A 187 2.90 -13.51 2.70
C LEU A 187 3.48 -14.12 3.97
N GLU A 188 4.76 -14.52 3.96
CA GLU A 188 5.43 -15.05 5.15
C GLU A 188 5.51 -14.01 6.28
N VAL A 189 5.86 -12.76 5.95
CA VAL A 189 5.94 -11.66 6.93
C VAL A 189 4.57 -11.34 7.52
N VAL A 190 3.54 -11.24 6.68
CA VAL A 190 2.16 -11.00 7.14
C VAL A 190 1.72 -12.10 8.10
N ASN A 191 1.87 -13.36 7.70
CA ASN A 191 1.50 -14.51 8.54
C ASN A 191 2.22 -14.50 9.90
N ILE A 192 3.51 -14.13 9.93
CA ILE A 192 4.29 -14.03 11.16
C ILE A 192 3.73 -12.92 12.06
N LEU A 193 3.45 -11.74 11.52
CA LEU A 193 2.93 -10.60 12.27
C LEU A 193 1.52 -10.87 12.83
N GLU A 194 0.64 -11.45 12.02
CA GLU A 194 -0.72 -11.83 12.40
C GLU A 194 -0.73 -12.93 13.47
N GLN A 195 0.11 -13.96 13.32
CA GLN A 195 0.22 -15.05 14.31
C GLN A 195 0.63 -14.54 15.70
N VAL A 196 1.42 -13.48 15.75
CA VAL A 196 1.85 -12.86 17.02
C VAL A 196 0.85 -11.80 17.49
N GLY A 197 -0.06 -11.32 16.63
CA GLY A 197 -1.03 -10.26 16.94
C GLY A 197 -0.39 -8.89 17.18
N LEU A 198 0.72 -8.59 16.48
CA LEU A 198 1.46 -7.35 16.63
C LEU A 198 0.84 -6.23 15.79
N THR A 199 0.79 -5.03 16.37
CA THR A 199 0.52 -3.80 15.62
C THR A 199 1.77 -3.44 14.83
N CYS A 200 1.60 -3.13 13.54
CA CYS A 200 2.71 -2.80 12.65
C CYS A 200 2.41 -1.56 11.81
N VAL A 201 3.39 -0.67 11.69
CA VAL A 201 3.39 0.42 10.71
C VAL A 201 4.54 0.18 9.74
N MET A 202 4.20 0.02 8.48
CA MET A 202 5.14 -0.23 7.39
C MET A 202 5.22 1.01 6.49
N VAL A 203 6.44 1.37 6.11
CA VAL A 203 6.70 2.35 5.04
C VAL A 203 7.13 1.60 3.79
N THR A 204 6.53 1.93 2.66
CA THR A 204 6.94 1.41 1.36
C THR A 204 6.67 2.44 0.25
N HIS A 205 7.36 2.29 -0.86
CA HIS A 205 7.07 2.95 -2.13
C HIS A 205 6.48 1.95 -3.15
N ASP A 206 6.42 0.67 -2.80
CA ASP A 206 5.87 -0.39 -3.64
C ASP A 206 4.37 -0.56 -3.33
N GLN A 207 3.55 -0.30 -4.36
CA GLN A 207 2.09 -0.38 -4.26
C GLN A 207 1.64 -1.82 -3.97
N GLN A 208 2.30 -2.81 -4.57
CA GLN A 208 1.95 -4.22 -4.40
C GLN A 208 2.21 -4.66 -2.96
N GLU A 209 3.30 -4.19 -2.33
CA GLU A 209 3.57 -4.42 -0.91
C GLU A 209 2.45 -3.85 -0.04
N ALA A 210 2.11 -2.56 -0.24
CA ALA A 210 1.06 -1.92 0.55
C ALA A 210 -0.29 -2.62 0.40
N MET A 211 -0.69 -2.95 -0.84
CA MET A 211 -1.97 -3.61 -1.14
C MET A 211 -2.06 -5.04 -0.58
N THR A 212 -0.94 -5.77 -0.53
CA THR A 212 -0.94 -7.19 -0.12
C THR A 212 -0.74 -7.36 1.39
N MET A 213 0.06 -6.47 2.02
CA MET A 213 0.53 -6.68 3.39
C MET A 213 -0.24 -5.87 4.44
N SER A 214 -1.11 -4.94 4.06
CA SER A 214 -1.77 -4.10 5.03
C SER A 214 -3.29 -4.20 5.01
N SER A 215 -3.90 -3.98 6.16
CA SER A 215 -5.36 -3.86 6.30
C SER A 215 -5.85 -2.46 5.94
N ARG A 216 -5.01 -1.44 6.15
CA ARG A 216 -5.27 -0.05 5.74
C ARG A 216 -3.98 0.61 5.23
N ILE A 217 -4.18 1.52 4.27
CA ILE A 217 -3.11 2.28 3.61
C ILE A 217 -3.39 3.77 3.80
N ALA A 218 -2.36 4.55 4.13
CA ALA A 218 -2.37 5.99 3.93
C ALA A 218 -1.50 6.34 2.72
N VAL A 219 -2.11 6.96 1.71
CA VAL A 219 -1.39 7.54 0.58
C VAL A 219 -0.90 8.93 0.97
N MET A 220 0.42 9.12 0.93
CA MET A 220 1.08 10.35 1.37
C MET A 220 1.74 11.06 0.19
N SER A 221 1.51 12.38 0.09
CA SER A 221 2.17 13.27 -0.86
C SER A 221 2.44 14.61 -0.19
N GLU A 222 3.60 15.21 -0.48
CA GLU A 222 3.98 16.55 0.02
C GLU A 222 3.76 16.75 1.52
N GLY A 223 4.10 15.74 2.32
CA GLY A 223 3.97 15.79 3.77
C GLY A 223 2.56 15.60 4.31
N LYS A 224 1.55 15.32 3.48
CA LYS A 224 0.13 15.19 3.85
C LYS A 224 -0.42 13.82 3.50
N PHE A 225 -1.41 13.35 4.26
CA PHE A 225 -2.23 12.24 3.83
C PHE A 225 -3.30 12.71 2.87
N LEU A 226 -3.32 12.12 1.68
CA LEU A 226 -4.35 12.40 0.67
C LEU A 226 -5.57 11.51 0.85
N GLN A 227 -5.34 10.22 1.13
CA GLN A 227 -6.41 9.26 1.39
C GLN A 227 -5.94 8.20 2.38
N ILE A 228 -6.84 7.76 3.25
CA ILE A 228 -6.65 6.62 4.15
C ILE A 228 -7.83 5.70 3.98
N GLY A 229 -7.58 4.42 3.71
CA GLY A 229 -8.62 3.42 3.49
C GLY A 229 -8.07 2.00 3.40
N SER A 230 -8.93 1.02 3.23
CA SER A 230 -8.54 -0.34 2.87
C SER A 230 -7.88 -0.37 1.49
N PRO A 231 -7.10 -1.41 1.16
CA PRO A 231 -6.55 -1.57 -0.19
C PRO A 231 -7.59 -1.43 -1.30
N SER A 232 -8.76 -2.04 -1.13
CA SER A 232 -9.85 -1.95 -2.10
C SER A 232 -10.41 -0.53 -2.23
N GLU A 233 -10.62 0.21 -1.13
CA GLU A 233 -11.08 1.60 -1.17
C GLU A 233 -10.08 2.52 -1.87
N ILE A 234 -8.78 2.37 -1.60
CA ILE A 234 -7.73 3.17 -2.24
C ILE A 234 -7.69 2.92 -3.76
N TYR A 235 -7.91 1.67 -4.20
CA TYR A 235 -7.86 1.28 -5.61
C TYR A 235 -9.15 1.60 -6.36
N GLU A 236 -10.30 1.25 -5.79
CA GLU A 236 -11.61 1.32 -6.46
C GLU A 236 -12.27 2.68 -6.35
N THR A 237 -12.02 3.40 -5.24
CA THR A 237 -12.64 4.70 -4.95
C THR A 237 -11.60 5.75 -4.55
N PRO A 238 -10.60 6.04 -5.42
CA PRO A 238 -9.65 7.11 -5.18
C PRO A 238 -10.40 8.45 -5.03
N ASN A 239 -9.95 9.28 -4.07
CA ASN A 239 -10.60 10.55 -3.77
C ASN A 239 -10.07 11.73 -4.60
N CYS A 240 -8.96 11.56 -5.32
CA CYS A 240 -8.35 12.58 -6.15
C CYS A 240 -7.54 11.99 -7.31
N ARG A 241 -7.22 12.80 -8.31
CA ARG A 241 -6.43 12.39 -9.49
C ARG A 241 -5.08 11.81 -9.12
N PHE A 242 -4.40 12.41 -8.14
CA PHE A 242 -3.10 11.90 -7.69
C PHE A 242 -3.19 10.46 -7.19
N VAL A 243 -4.17 10.15 -6.32
CA VAL A 243 -4.33 8.79 -5.79
C VAL A 243 -4.70 7.80 -6.91
N ALA A 244 -5.61 8.19 -7.81
CA ALA A 244 -6.01 7.36 -8.94
C ALA A 244 -4.83 7.00 -9.87
N ASP A 245 -3.96 7.97 -10.17
CA ASP A 245 -2.79 7.78 -11.04
C ASP A 245 -1.62 7.11 -10.31
N PHE A 246 -1.46 7.43 -9.02
CA PHE A 246 -0.37 6.86 -8.21
C PHE A 246 -0.60 5.38 -7.89
N ILE A 247 -1.85 4.91 -7.73
CA ILE A 247 -2.17 3.51 -7.40
C ILE A 247 -2.51 2.73 -8.67
N GLY A 248 -1.50 2.20 -9.33
CA GLY A 248 -1.64 1.46 -10.58
C GLY A 248 -1.93 2.32 -11.80
N ASP A 249 -2.00 1.67 -12.94
CA ASP A 249 -2.35 2.34 -14.20
C ASP A 249 -3.81 2.83 -14.19
N CYS A 250 -4.05 4.03 -14.73
CA CYS A 250 -5.39 4.58 -14.85
C CYS A 250 -5.55 5.40 -16.14
N ASN A 251 -6.68 5.25 -16.81
CA ASN A 251 -7.05 6.13 -17.92
C ASN A 251 -7.86 7.30 -17.36
N MET A 252 -7.41 8.53 -17.63
CA MET A 252 -8.05 9.77 -17.17
C MET A 252 -8.69 10.50 -18.35
N PHE A 253 -10.01 10.57 -18.37
CA PHE A 253 -10.77 11.33 -19.35
C PHE A 253 -11.16 12.67 -18.72
N ASN A 254 -10.71 13.76 -19.29
CA ASN A 254 -10.99 15.10 -18.81
C ASN A 254 -12.16 15.72 -19.56
N GLY A 255 -13.12 16.26 -18.85
CA GLY A 255 -14.32 16.84 -19.43
C GLY A 255 -15.13 17.62 -18.41
N SER A 256 -16.41 17.78 -18.67
CA SER A 256 -17.32 18.51 -17.81
C SER A 256 -18.58 17.70 -17.46
N LEU A 257 -19.15 17.99 -16.32
CA LEU A 257 -20.39 17.38 -15.85
C LEU A 257 -21.57 17.99 -16.56
N ILE A 258 -22.36 17.17 -17.29
CA ILE A 258 -23.52 17.62 -18.05
C ILE A 258 -24.88 17.18 -17.47
N VAL A 259 -24.87 16.13 -16.62
CA VAL A 259 -26.02 15.67 -15.83
C VAL A 259 -25.53 15.38 -14.41
N ASP A 260 -26.27 15.86 -13.40
CA ASP A 260 -25.99 15.65 -11.99
C ASP A 260 -27.29 15.33 -11.28
N GLU A 261 -27.60 14.05 -11.19
CA GLU A 261 -28.79 13.53 -10.55
C GLU A 261 -28.40 12.66 -9.34
N PRO A 262 -29.27 12.45 -8.34
CA PRO A 262 -28.92 11.71 -7.14
C PRO A 262 -28.48 10.26 -7.37
N ASP A 263 -28.99 9.64 -8.43
CA ASP A 263 -28.76 8.22 -8.79
C ASP A 263 -27.73 8.04 -9.90
N HIS A 264 -27.43 9.09 -10.68
CA HIS A 264 -26.43 9.02 -11.75
C HIS A 264 -25.87 10.39 -12.13
N VAL A 265 -24.71 10.36 -12.74
CA VAL A 265 -24.13 11.53 -13.38
C VAL A 265 -23.69 11.21 -14.81
N VAL A 266 -23.68 12.23 -15.68
CA VAL A 266 -23.09 12.11 -17.01
C VAL A 266 -22.02 13.16 -17.18
N ALA A 267 -20.81 12.70 -17.48
CA ALA A 267 -19.68 13.54 -17.87
C ALA A 267 -19.46 13.48 -19.38
N GLU A 268 -19.24 14.61 -20.03
CA GLU A 268 -18.91 14.69 -21.44
C GLU A 268 -17.43 15.01 -21.62
N THR A 269 -16.75 14.17 -22.39
CA THR A 269 -15.34 14.32 -22.74
C THR A 269 -15.18 14.31 -24.26
N PRO A 270 -14.02 14.72 -24.81
CA PRO A 270 -13.77 14.64 -26.26
C PRO A 270 -13.87 13.22 -26.84
N GLU A 271 -13.75 12.19 -26.01
CA GLU A 271 -13.76 10.79 -26.42
C GLU A 271 -15.15 10.20 -26.48
N CYS A 272 -15.95 10.41 -25.43
CA CYS A 272 -17.31 9.88 -25.30
C CYS A 272 -18.08 10.54 -24.15
N LYS A 273 -19.35 10.18 -24.02
CA LYS A 273 -20.18 10.47 -22.83
C LYS A 273 -20.05 9.32 -21.85
N HIS A 274 -19.77 9.68 -20.58
CA HIS A 274 -19.61 8.72 -19.49
C HIS A 274 -20.85 8.76 -18.60
N TYR A 275 -21.61 7.66 -18.59
CA TYR A 275 -22.73 7.45 -17.67
C TYR A 275 -22.23 6.70 -16.45
N VAL A 276 -22.32 7.29 -15.28
CA VAL A 276 -21.84 6.76 -14.00
C VAL A 276 -23.06 6.52 -13.10
N GLY A 277 -23.27 5.30 -12.65
CA GLY A 277 -24.46 4.86 -11.92
C GLY A 277 -24.50 5.27 -10.44
N HIS A 278 -23.94 6.43 -10.08
CA HIS A 278 -24.05 7.03 -8.75
C HIS A 278 -23.91 8.55 -8.86
N GLY A 279 -24.56 9.28 -7.95
CA GLY A 279 -24.41 10.72 -7.81
C GLY A 279 -23.03 11.12 -7.24
N ILE A 280 -22.64 12.35 -7.49
CA ILE A 280 -21.46 12.98 -6.90
C ILE A 280 -21.85 14.32 -6.26
N THR A 281 -20.97 14.88 -5.43
CA THR A 281 -21.16 16.27 -4.98
C THR A 281 -20.49 17.18 -6.01
N GLY A 282 -21.32 17.85 -6.83
CA GLY A 282 -20.83 18.68 -7.90
C GLY A 282 -21.83 19.77 -8.33
N THR A 283 -21.51 20.47 -9.38
CA THR A 283 -22.37 21.43 -10.06
C THR A 283 -22.26 21.22 -11.56
N LEU A 284 -23.38 21.37 -12.28
CA LEU A 284 -23.41 21.28 -13.74
C LEU A 284 -22.37 22.22 -14.38
N GLY A 285 -21.64 21.70 -15.35
CA GLY A 285 -20.59 22.42 -16.06
C GLY A 285 -19.23 22.47 -15.37
N MET A 286 -19.09 21.88 -14.16
CA MET A 286 -17.78 21.79 -13.51
C MET A 286 -16.85 20.84 -14.27
N ASP A 287 -15.54 21.15 -14.22
CA ASP A 287 -14.49 20.29 -14.75
C ASP A 287 -14.34 19.04 -13.89
N VAL A 288 -14.34 17.88 -14.55
CA VAL A 288 -14.18 16.57 -13.90
C VAL A 288 -13.18 15.72 -14.67
N SER A 289 -12.60 14.72 -13.97
CA SER A 289 -11.90 13.62 -14.61
C SER A 289 -12.61 12.31 -14.33
N VAL A 290 -12.88 11.56 -15.39
CA VAL A 290 -13.39 10.19 -15.27
C VAL A 290 -12.21 9.24 -15.31
N ALA A 291 -11.99 8.53 -14.21
CA ALA A 291 -10.91 7.56 -14.04
C ALA A 291 -11.43 6.14 -14.34
N VAL A 292 -10.75 5.41 -15.23
CA VAL A 292 -11.09 4.03 -15.62
C VAL A 292 -9.85 3.17 -15.60
N ARG A 293 -9.89 2.06 -14.84
CA ARG A 293 -8.78 1.11 -14.77
C ARG A 293 -8.65 0.30 -16.06
N PRO A 294 -7.42 -0.01 -16.54
CA PRO A 294 -7.21 -0.75 -17.78
C PRO A 294 -7.88 -2.12 -17.82
N GLU A 295 -7.94 -2.84 -16.73
CA GLU A 295 -8.55 -4.17 -16.60
C GLU A 295 -10.08 -4.14 -16.62
N LYS A 296 -10.69 -2.97 -16.47
CA LYS A 296 -12.15 -2.79 -16.54
C LYS A 296 -12.63 -2.43 -17.95
N ILE A 297 -11.68 -2.27 -18.89
CA ILE A 297 -11.96 -1.92 -20.28
C ILE A 297 -11.99 -3.18 -21.14
N VAL A 298 -13.10 -3.40 -21.82
CA VAL A 298 -13.29 -4.47 -22.79
C VAL A 298 -12.97 -3.94 -24.18
N VAL A 299 -12.10 -4.63 -24.94
CA VAL A 299 -11.72 -4.26 -26.30
C VAL A 299 -12.33 -5.25 -27.30
N THR A 300 -13.15 -4.75 -28.24
CA THR A 300 -13.85 -5.58 -29.24
C THR A 300 -13.75 -4.98 -30.62
N LYS A 301 -13.88 -5.83 -31.66
CA LYS A 301 -14.02 -5.38 -33.07
C LYS A 301 -15.46 -4.99 -33.43
N THR A 302 -16.43 -5.43 -32.62
CA THR A 302 -17.86 -5.15 -32.81
C THR A 302 -18.24 -3.90 -32.01
N LYS A 303 -19.05 -3.03 -32.62
CA LYS A 303 -19.54 -1.82 -31.97
C LYS A 303 -20.47 -2.20 -30.80
N PRO A 304 -20.26 -1.66 -29.57
CA PRO A 304 -21.19 -1.83 -28.48
C PRO A 304 -22.58 -1.24 -28.77
N GLU A 305 -23.63 -1.78 -28.16
CA GLU A 305 -24.99 -1.27 -28.29
C GLU A 305 -25.19 0.08 -27.59
N SER A 306 -24.48 0.28 -26.47
CA SER A 306 -24.56 1.52 -25.67
C SER A 306 -23.87 2.70 -26.36
N GLU A 307 -24.51 3.85 -26.32
CA GLU A 307 -23.92 5.12 -26.75
C GLU A 307 -23.02 5.74 -25.67
N PHE A 308 -23.12 5.27 -24.41
CA PHE A 308 -22.31 5.69 -23.28
C PHE A 308 -21.14 4.73 -23.07
N ASN A 309 -20.13 5.21 -22.36
CA ASN A 309 -19.02 4.41 -21.83
C ASN A 309 -18.29 3.60 -22.91
N SER A 310 -18.21 4.15 -24.12
CA SER A 310 -17.52 3.51 -25.23
C SER A 310 -16.87 4.50 -26.18
N CYS A 311 -15.71 4.17 -26.68
CA CYS A 311 -14.98 4.96 -27.67
C CYS A 311 -14.33 4.06 -28.72
N GLN A 312 -14.14 4.63 -29.92
CA GLN A 312 -13.45 3.96 -31.02
C GLN A 312 -11.97 4.36 -31.05
N GLY A 313 -11.10 3.38 -31.22
CA GLY A 313 -9.65 3.60 -31.36
C GLY A 313 -9.02 2.63 -32.34
N GLU A 314 -7.72 2.84 -32.57
CA GLU A 314 -6.86 1.97 -33.34
C GLU A 314 -5.80 1.37 -32.41
N VAL A 315 -5.56 0.06 -32.51
CA VAL A 315 -4.50 -0.61 -31.74
C VAL A 315 -3.14 -0.17 -32.29
N VAL A 316 -2.44 0.66 -31.52
CA VAL A 316 -1.10 1.19 -31.90
C VAL A 316 0.04 0.42 -31.28
N ASP A 317 -0.23 -0.27 -30.16
CA ASP A 317 0.76 -1.14 -29.51
C ASP A 317 0.06 -2.28 -28.75
N LEU A 318 0.77 -3.40 -28.61
CA LEU A 318 0.28 -4.60 -27.96
C LEU A 318 1.41 -5.30 -27.21
N ALA A 319 1.25 -5.46 -25.88
CA ALA A 319 2.22 -6.13 -25.02
C ALA A 319 1.63 -7.42 -24.46
N TYR A 320 2.16 -8.58 -24.88
CA TYR A 320 1.80 -9.87 -24.32
C TYR A 320 2.64 -10.17 -23.07
N LEU A 321 1.99 -10.26 -21.90
CA LEU A 321 2.66 -10.44 -20.61
C LEU A 321 2.42 -11.83 -19.98
N GLY A 322 1.99 -12.79 -20.79
CA GLY A 322 1.71 -14.15 -20.36
C GLY A 322 0.30 -14.30 -19.81
N SER A 323 0.03 -13.86 -18.58
CA SER A 323 -1.28 -13.95 -17.93
C SER A 323 -2.30 -12.97 -18.50
N TYR A 324 -1.87 -11.86 -19.06
CA TYR A 324 -2.72 -10.84 -19.69
C TYR A 324 -2.01 -10.19 -20.87
N THR A 325 -2.80 -9.56 -21.74
CA THR A 325 -2.34 -8.74 -22.86
C THR A 325 -2.76 -7.30 -22.62
N THR A 326 -1.82 -6.37 -22.74
CA THR A 326 -2.09 -4.94 -22.67
C THR A 326 -2.21 -4.37 -24.07
N TYR A 327 -3.32 -3.70 -24.35
CA TYR A 327 -3.58 -2.98 -25.59
C TYR A 327 -3.38 -1.49 -25.36
N HIS A 328 -2.65 -0.84 -26.25
CA HIS A 328 -2.57 0.62 -26.32
C HIS A 328 -3.35 1.09 -27.54
N LEU A 329 -4.43 1.82 -27.29
CA LEU A 329 -5.32 2.32 -28.32
C LEU A 329 -5.09 3.82 -28.53
N LYS A 330 -5.02 4.25 -29.78
CA LYS A 330 -5.06 5.69 -30.12
C LYS A 330 -6.49 6.06 -30.47
N LEU A 331 -7.09 6.94 -29.68
CA LEU A 331 -8.44 7.45 -29.88
C LEU A 331 -8.44 8.57 -30.92
N LYS A 332 -9.63 8.96 -31.41
CA LYS A 332 -9.79 10.05 -32.40
C LYS A 332 -9.31 11.39 -31.88
N SER A 333 -9.43 11.65 -30.58
CA SER A 333 -8.92 12.85 -29.90
C SER A 333 -7.39 12.93 -29.85
N GLY A 334 -6.71 11.82 -30.12
CA GLY A 334 -5.26 11.66 -29.95
C GLY A 334 -4.88 11.09 -28.57
N MET A 335 -5.81 10.93 -27.67
CA MET A 335 -5.60 10.29 -26.37
C MET A 335 -5.14 8.83 -26.56
N LYS A 336 -4.18 8.40 -25.72
CA LYS A 336 -3.75 6.99 -25.63
C LYS A 336 -4.51 6.35 -24.50
N LEU A 337 -5.31 5.32 -24.84
CA LEU A 337 -6.06 4.52 -23.90
C LEU A 337 -5.33 3.18 -23.68
N LYS A 338 -5.19 2.77 -22.45
CA LYS A 338 -4.62 1.47 -22.05
C LYS A 338 -5.74 0.54 -21.61
N ALA A 339 -5.77 -0.67 -22.15
CA ALA A 339 -6.70 -1.73 -21.73
C ALA A 339 -5.92 -3.02 -21.46
N SER A 340 -6.35 -3.79 -20.45
CA SER A 340 -5.71 -5.06 -20.09
C SER A 340 -6.73 -6.18 -20.12
N ALA A 341 -6.51 -7.17 -20.99
CA ALA A 341 -7.37 -8.34 -21.12
C ALA A 341 -6.65 -9.61 -20.62
N PRO A 342 -7.27 -10.44 -19.78
CA PRO A 342 -6.68 -11.71 -19.36
C PRO A 342 -6.56 -12.69 -20.54
N ASN A 343 -5.44 -13.41 -20.60
CA ASN A 343 -5.21 -14.45 -21.60
C ASN A 343 -5.78 -15.78 -21.08
N ILE A 344 -7.08 -16.00 -21.29
CA ILE A 344 -7.79 -17.18 -20.80
C ILE A 344 -7.50 -18.39 -21.72
N ASP A 345 -7.48 -18.17 -23.04
CA ASP A 345 -7.29 -19.20 -24.04
C ASP A 345 -5.91 -19.10 -24.72
N ARG A 346 -5.34 -20.27 -25.10
CA ARG A 346 -4.06 -20.34 -25.84
C ARG A 346 -4.11 -19.68 -27.20
N HIS A 347 -5.24 -19.77 -27.87
CA HIS A 347 -5.50 -19.21 -29.21
C HIS A 347 -6.84 -18.50 -29.19
N HIS A 348 -6.80 -17.19 -29.00
CA HIS A 348 -8.01 -16.36 -29.08
C HIS A 348 -8.21 -15.96 -30.56
N GLU A 349 -8.96 -16.80 -31.32
CA GLU A 349 -9.36 -16.47 -32.69
C GLU A 349 -10.17 -15.16 -32.69
N GLY A 350 -9.70 -14.19 -33.48
CA GLY A 350 -10.37 -12.89 -33.58
C GLY A 350 -9.94 -11.83 -32.56
N ALA A 351 -8.93 -12.11 -31.70
CA ALA A 351 -8.36 -11.08 -30.83
C ALA A 351 -7.89 -9.86 -31.65
N PRO A 352 -8.03 -8.64 -31.10
CA PRO A 352 -7.50 -7.45 -31.73
C PRO A 352 -5.99 -7.53 -31.95
N THR A 353 -5.52 -7.07 -33.12
CA THR A 353 -4.11 -7.00 -33.50
C THR A 353 -3.72 -5.58 -33.91
N TRP A 354 -2.44 -5.36 -34.15
CA TRP A 354 -1.92 -4.07 -34.56
C TRP A 354 -2.60 -3.51 -35.80
N GLY A 355 -2.99 -2.23 -35.76
CA GLY A 355 -3.70 -1.54 -36.81
C GLY A 355 -5.20 -1.81 -36.87
N ASP A 356 -5.72 -2.74 -36.05
CA ASP A 356 -7.14 -2.98 -35.99
C ASP A 356 -7.91 -1.79 -35.42
N LYS A 357 -9.02 -1.44 -36.06
CA LYS A 357 -10.01 -0.52 -35.53
C LYS A 357 -10.90 -1.27 -34.55
N VAL A 358 -10.94 -0.81 -33.31
CA VAL A 358 -11.63 -1.45 -32.20
C VAL A 358 -12.50 -0.48 -31.44
N PHE A 359 -13.39 -1.03 -30.63
CA PHE A 359 -14.16 -0.31 -29.64
C PHE A 359 -13.67 -0.71 -28.26
N ALA A 360 -13.39 0.28 -27.42
CA ALA A 360 -13.15 0.13 -25.99
C ALA A 360 -14.43 0.51 -25.26
N SER A 361 -14.90 -0.34 -24.36
CA SER A 361 -16.11 -0.09 -23.57
C SER A 361 -15.93 -0.55 -22.12
N TRP A 362 -16.71 0.04 -21.22
CA TRP A 362 -16.68 -0.25 -19.79
C TRP A 362 -18.06 -0.07 -19.16
N SER A 363 -18.29 -0.70 -18.00
CA SER A 363 -19.58 -0.60 -17.29
C SER A 363 -19.70 0.73 -16.54
N GLU A 364 -20.92 1.10 -16.18
CA GLU A 364 -21.25 2.28 -15.37
C GLU A 364 -20.60 2.27 -13.97
N SER A 365 -20.33 1.07 -13.42
CA SER A 365 -19.68 0.86 -12.13
C SER A 365 -18.15 0.77 -12.21
N ALA A 366 -17.57 0.82 -13.42
CA ALA A 366 -16.13 0.69 -13.63
C ALA A 366 -15.35 2.01 -13.48
N MET A 367 -16.05 3.11 -13.27
CA MET A 367 -15.51 4.47 -13.32
C MET A 367 -15.62 5.15 -11.97
N VAL A 368 -14.70 6.11 -11.77
CA VAL A 368 -14.78 7.07 -10.68
C VAL A 368 -14.70 8.49 -11.26
N VAL A 369 -15.60 9.37 -10.83
CA VAL A 369 -15.55 10.79 -11.20
C VAL A 369 -14.77 11.54 -10.13
N LEU A 370 -13.72 12.23 -10.57
CA LEU A 370 -12.82 12.99 -9.72
C LEU A 370 -13.00 14.49 -9.99
N THR A 371 -13.19 15.25 -8.92
CA THR A 371 -13.41 16.71 -8.96
C THR A 371 -12.16 17.51 -8.59
N SER A 372 -11.03 16.81 -8.20
CA SER A 372 -9.79 17.44 -7.73
C SER A 372 -8.55 16.62 -8.15
#